data_5c12887e0d3f08a8720d5aed37698073
#
_entry.id   5c12887e0d3f08a8720d5aed37698073
#
_cell.length_a   1.000
_cell.length_b   1.000
_cell.length_c   1.000
_cell.angle_alpha   90.00
_cell.angle_beta   90.00
_cell.angle_gamma   90.00
#
_symmetry.space_group_name_H-M   'P 1'
#
loop_
_entity.id
_entity.type
_entity.pdbx_description
1 polymer ?
#
loop_
_entity_poly.entity_id
_entity_poly.type
_entity_poly.pdbx_seq_one_letter_code
_entity_poly.pdbx_strand_id
1 'polypeptide(L)'
;MSESQNFFIAYYPSSNRLAVFLDLSDRLARDKTLKGQVKILDAAGKEIKTVKLTMPGGKGEALLDLPDLPDGTYKVVASLENLAEKTSFQREFVRLHFPWEGNTLGLCDKVYPPFQPVKHSGKTVEVVLRRYTLNAFGLWENVISAGKEILQGPMEIKGETSQGPLKWKTGTVNLTSRPTAAQCLARAESEALVIETRSLIEVDGCMRVEMALLPGRKPQEIRWLAVSIPLKDELVSLWHVMQSGSIRHNPTGAVPSGQGVVWESSQTGNGPMLGTFLPYIWLGGPERGLAWFANNDRGWVTDDNRSVQVLTRKGRTLTLDIYLINRPVTLSATRKIVFGLQASPTKPMPKNWRLAEDIPMHGGSNGYWGIIPHFAGKYPADRDYTFADELLIARKTGRVNQKFLKEWVENKIKRIIADNPEQVEDRTRHVYSGMNSISHRGKKPQLIYFEEHAQDITSPEWEVFQDEWGLKQYTERAWSRQQPGTGAAINGCRSYQDFALWHAFQWMSRGLGMYCDNTYPRNWENVHLSDAYVREDGQVQPSACIWELREYHRRMWCLQQDCQVLTEFPLLKSVHMTNGNILPVVTWADISLDNEWAWKNGEEPFPPEVLLAE
;
A
#
# COMPACT_ATOMS: atom_id res chain seq x y z
N MET A 1 31.89 -14.69 -16.01
CA MET A 1 30.81 -14.09 -15.21
C MET A 1 31.45 -13.50 -13.97
N SER A 2 31.18 -12.26 -13.63
CA SER A 2 31.84 -11.63 -12.47
C SER A 2 31.34 -12.33 -11.19
N GLU A 3 32.22 -12.54 -10.20
CA GLU A 3 31.91 -13.13 -8.88
C GLU A 3 30.77 -12.39 -8.14
N SER A 4 30.41 -11.20 -8.61
CA SER A 4 29.38 -10.35 -8.05
C SER A 4 27.94 -10.81 -8.31
N GLN A 5 27.70 -11.72 -9.25
CA GLN A 5 26.34 -12.12 -9.66
C GLN A 5 25.66 -13.14 -8.74
N ASN A 6 26.40 -13.72 -7.81
CA ASN A 6 25.92 -14.84 -6.98
C ASN A 6 25.79 -14.51 -5.49
N PHE A 7 26.22 -13.31 -5.06
CA PHE A 7 26.20 -12.86 -3.67
C PHE A 7 25.45 -11.54 -3.55
N PHE A 8 24.33 -11.56 -2.83
CA PHE A 8 23.45 -10.43 -2.63
C PHE A 8 23.29 -10.13 -1.14
N ILE A 9 23.15 -8.87 -0.82
CA ILE A 9 22.78 -8.40 0.52
C ILE A 9 21.60 -7.44 0.40
N ALA A 10 20.79 -7.36 1.46
CA ALA A 10 19.76 -6.34 1.62
C ALA A 10 19.80 -5.83 3.06
N TYR A 11 20.14 -4.56 3.23
CA TYR A 11 20.21 -3.92 4.53
C TYR A 11 18.89 -3.22 4.87
N TYR A 12 18.37 -3.48 6.06
CA TYR A 12 17.11 -2.93 6.58
C TYR A 12 17.38 -2.06 7.80
N PRO A 13 17.72 -0.76 7.61
CA PRO A 13 18.15 0.13 8.67
C PRO A 13 17.11 0.30 9.77
N SER A 14 15.82 0.43 9.41
CA SER A 14 14.76 0.68 10.41
C SER A 14 14.52 -0.49 11.38
N SER A 15 14.99 -1.68 11.06
CA SER A 15 14.89 -2.87 11.89
C SER A 15 16.24 -3.40 12.36
N ASN A 16 17.34 -2.74 12.00
CA ASN A 16 18.72 -3.19 12.22
C ASN A 16 18.94 -4.64 11.79
N ARG A 17 18.48 -4.99 10.55
CA ARG A 17 18.63 -6.34 9.99
C ARG A 17 19.37 -6.32 8.67
N LEU A 18 20.06 -7.40 8.40
CA LEU A 18 20.74 -7.64 7.12
C LEU A 18 20.33 -9.01 6.61
N ALA A 19 19.74 -9.05 5.43
CA ALA A 19 19.53 -10.30 4.70
C ALA A 19 20.74 -10.54 3.79
N VAL A 20 21.18 -11.80 3.73
CA VAL A 20 22.30 -12.25 2.92
C VAL A 20 21.83 -13.45 2.12
N PHE A 21 22.00 -13.40 0.80
CA PHE A 21 21.64 -14.48 -0.09
C PHE A 21 22.81 -14.86 -0.99
N LEU A 22 23.09 -16.15 -1.05
CA LEU A 22 24.12 -16.72 -1.92
C LEU A 22 23.53 -17.84 -2.79
N ASP A 23 23.72 -17.76 -4.11
CA ASP A 23 23.28 -18.76 -5.07
C ASP A 23 24.45 -19.27 -5.91
N LEU A 24 24.85 -20.49 -5.64
CA LEU A 24 25.91 -21.22 -6.38
C LEU A 24 25.35 -22.52 -6.98
N SER A 25 24.05 -22.60 -7.17
CA SER A 25 23.40 -23.82 -7.68
C SER A 25 23.78 -24.18 -9.10
N ASP A 26 24.27 -23.22 -9.87
CA ASP A 26 24.82 -23.41 -11.21
C ASP A 26 26.20 -24.13 -11.22
N ARG A 27 26.88 -24.13 -10.07
CA ARG A 27 28.26 -24.67 -9.91
C ARG A 27 28.31 -26.01 -9.19
N LEU A 28 27.17 -26.55 -8.75
CA LEU A 28 27.12 -27.69 -7.85
C LEU A 28 26.07 -28.72 -8.25
N ALA A 29 26.33 -29.99 -7.93
CA ALA A 29 25.32 -31.04 -8.01
C ALA A 29 24.24 -30.78 -6.95
N ARG A 30 22.96 -31.04 -7.31
CA ARG A 30 21.76 -30.70 -6.49
C ARG A 30 21.73 -31.37 -5.12
N ASP A 31 22.47 -32.43 -4.91
CA ASP A 31 22.55 -33.20 -3.66
C ASP A 31 23.62 -32.69 -2.69
N LYS A 32 24.47 -31.74 -3.11
CA LYS A 32 25.53 -31.18 -2.26
C LYS A 32 25.02 -30.03 -1.41
N THR A 33 25.44 -30.04 -0.14
CA THR A 33 25.24 -28.94 0.81
C THR A 33 26.55 -28.24 1.05
N LEU A 34 26.62 -26.95 0.76
CA LEU A 34 27.74 -26.09 1.15
C LEU A 34 27.57 -25.58 2.57
N LYS A 35 28.69 -25.35 3.23
CA LYS A 35 28.75 -24.66 4.53
C LYS A 35 29.68 -23.47 4.41
N GLY A 36 29.38 -22.43 5.15
CA GLY A 36 30.20 -21.23 5.17
C GLY A 36 29.85 -20.35 6.36
N GLN A 37 30.48 -19.20 6.40
CA GLN A 37 30.19 -18.17 7.38
C GLN A 37 30.08 -16.81 6.70
N VAL A 38 29.25 -15.95 7.27
CA VAL A 38 29.11 -14.54 6.88
C VAL A 38 29.61 -13.70 8.04
N LYS A 39 30.55 -12.80 7.78
CA LYS A 39 31.07 -11.82 8.71
C LYS A 39 30.68 -10.41 8.30
N ILE A 40 30.25 -9.63 9.27
CA ILE A 40 30.03 -8.20 9.11
C ILE A 40 31.16 -7.48 9.84
N LEU A 41 31.83 -6.57 9.15
CA LEU A 41 32.98 -5.83 9.64
C LEU A 41 32.71 -4.32 9.53
N ASP A 42 33.20 -3.53 10.48
CA ASP A 42 33.25 -2.07 10.34
C ASP A 42 34.38 -1.61 9.39
N ALA A 43 34.51 -0.31 9.20
CA ALA A 43 35.53 0.28 8.32
C ALA A 43 36.98 0.00 8.81
N ALA A 44 37.19 -0.25 10.09
CA ALA A 44 38.47 -0.62 10.67
C ALA A 44 38.78 -2.14 10.58
N GLY A 45 37.83 -2.92 10.05
CA GLY A 45 37.94 -4.38 9.95
C GLY A 45 37.58 -5.13 11.24
N LYS A 46 37.03 -4.44 12.24
CA LYS A 46 36.54 -5.07 13.47
C LYS A 46 35.25 -5.83 13.20
N GLU A 47 35.19 -7.06 13.68
CA GLU A 47 34.01 -7.91 13.55
C GLU A 47 32.85 -7.40 14.40
N ILE A 48 31.69 -7.17 13.74
CA ILE A 48 30.42 -6.79 14.38
C ILE A 48 29.57 -8.05 14.63
N LYS A 49 29.48 -8.94 13.64
CA LYS A 49 28.66 -10.16 13.69
C LYS A 49 29.26 -11.26 12.82
N THR A 50 29.14 -12.49 13.26
CA THR A 50 29.42 -13.67 12.44
C THR A 50 28.28 -14.67 12.54
N VAL A 51 27.86 -15.23 11.41
CA VAL A 51 26.79 -16.23 11.31
C VAL A 51 27.23 -17.36 10.38
N LYS A 52 26.90 -18.60 10.76
CA LYS A 52 27.08 -19.75 9.88
C LYS A 52 25.99 -19.81 8.83
N LEU A 53 26.36 -20.13 7.59
CA LEU A 53 25.46 -20.30 6.47
C LEU A 53 25.49 -21.75 6.00
N THR A 54 24.30 -22.36 5.87
CA THR A 54 24.13 -23.69 5.29
C THR A 54 23.34 -23.56 4.01
N MET A 55 23.84 -24.13 2.91
CA MET A 55 23.31 -23.94 1.56
C MET A 55 23.03 -25.29 0.90
N PRO A 56 21.85 -25.89 1.12
CA PRO A 56 21.42 -27.07 0.41
C PRO A 56 21.29 -26.78 -1.09
N GLY A 57 21.83 -27.65 -1.95
CA GLY A 57 21.82 -27.43 -3.39
C GLY A 57 22.54 -26.16 -3.85
N GLY A 58 23.43 -25.59 -3.02
CA GLY A 58 24.19 -24.39 -3.33
C GLY A 58 23.46 -23.06 -3.08
N LYS A 59 22.23 -23.07 -2.56
CA LYS A 59 21.48 -21.87 -2.23
C LYS A 59 21.32 -21.71 -0.73
N GLY A 60 21.55 -20.49 -0.22
CA GLY A 60 21.36 -20.18 1.18
C GLY A 60 21.01 -18.73 1.42
N GLU A 61 20.12 -18.52 2.36
CA GLU A 61 19.71 -17.21 2.84
C GLU A 61 19.85 -17.16 4.35
N ALA A 62 20.26 -16.01 4.87
CA ALA A 62 20.24 -15.73 6.30
C ALA A 62 19.76 -14.30 6.54
N LEU A 63 18.86 -14.13 7.50
CA LEU A 63 18.45 -12.83 8.03
C LEU A 63 19.12 -12.64 9.38
N LEU A 64 19.94 -11.62 9.49
CA LEU A 64 20.77 -11.33 10.66
C LEU A 64 20.22 -10.10 11.40
N ASP A 65 19.97 -10.22 12.69
CA ASP A 65 19.78 -9.05 13.55
C ASP A 65 21.14 -8.44 13.86
N LEU A 66 21.28 -7.13 13.63
CA LEU A 66 22.48 -6.35 13.93
C LEU A 66 22.26 -5.47 15.17
N PRO A 67 23.32 -5.08 15.88
CA PRO A 67 23.22 -4.00 16.85
C PRO A 67 22.87 -2.69 16.14
N ASP A 68 22.54 -1.66 16.90
CA ASP A 68 22.48 -0.31 16.36
C ASP A 68 23.87 0.11 15.85
N LEU A 69 23.94 0.42 14.55
CA LEU A 69 25.22 0.69 13.88
C LEU A 69 25.45 2.20 13.81
N PRO A 70 26.61 2.71 14.25
CA PRO A 70 27.02 4.08 13.99
C PRO A 70 27.08 4.41 12.50
N ASP A 71 27.11 5.71 12.17
CA ASP A 71 27.33 6.14 10.79
C ASP A 71 28.65 5.62 10.25
N GLY A 72 28.61 5.03 9.08
CA GLY A 72 29.80 4.44 8.47
C GLY A 72 29.51 3.45 7.36
N THR A 73 30.57 2.96 6.75
CA THR A 73 30.54 1.90 5.74
C THR A 73 30.91 0.56 6.38
N TYR A 74 30.15 -0.46 6.07
CA TYR A 74 30.27 -1.81 6.61
C TYR A 74 30.53 -2.81 5.48
N LYS A 75 31.36 -3.81 5.76
CA LYS A 75 31.70 -4.91 4.84
C LYS A 75 31.02 -6.19 5.25
N VAL A 76 30.43 -6.87 4.29
CA VAL A 76 29.85 -8.20 4.45
C VAL A 76 30.73 -9.18 3.67
N VAL A 77 31.33 -10.12 4.37
CA VAL A 77 32.24 -11.13 3.77
C VAL A 77 31.64 -12.51 3.98
N ALA A 78 31.31 -13.19 2.90
CA ALA A 78 30.91 -14.60 2.92
C ALA A 78 32.09 -15.48 2.53
N SER A 79 32.41 -16.48 3.37
CA SER A 79 33.49 -17.44 3.16
C SER A 79 32.96 -18.87 3.17
N LEU A 80 33.31 -19.68 2.21
CA LEU A 80 32.85 -21.07 2.06
C LEU A 80 33.91 -22.06 2.53
N GLU A 81 33.46 -23.12 3.21
CA GLU A 81 34.36 -24.11 3.82
C GLU A 81 34.66 -25.34 2.94
N ASN A 82 33.72 -25.74 2.08
CA ASN A 82 33.74 -27.04 1.42
C ASN A 82 33.93 -26.96 -0.13
N LEU A 83 34.56 -25.90 -0.62
CA LEU A 83 34.94 -25.78 -2.02
C LEU A 83 36.45 -25.99 -2.18
N ALA A 84 36.86 -26.61 -3.31
CA ALA A 84 38.27 -26.90 -3.63
C ALA A 84 39.12 -25.61 -3.73
N GLU A 85 38.50 -24.49 -4.04
CA GLU A 85 39.09 -23.16 -4.02
C GLU A 85 38.47 -22.34 -2.86
N LYS A 86 39.32 -21.62 -2.11
CA LYS A 86 38.84 -20.66 -1.10
C LYS A 86 38.05 -19.56 -1.79
N THR A 87 36.73 -19.72 -1.85
CA THR A 87 35.85 -18.72 -2.45
C THR A 87 35.32 -17.78 -1.35
N SER A 88 35.63 -16.52 -1.48
CA SER A 88 35.15 -15.47 -0.59
C SER A 88 34.45 -14.40 -1.44
N PHE A 89 33.28 -13.96 -0.99
CA PHE A 89 32.46 -12.91 -1.62
C PHE A 89 32.40 -11.72 -0.70
N GLN A 90 32.38 -10.51 -1.26
CA GLN A 90 32.32 -9.29 -0.48
C GLN A 90 31.29 -8.33 -1.05
N ARG A 91 30.56 -7.66 -0.15
CA ARG A 91 29.66 -6.54 -0.43
C ARG A 91 29.85 -5.47 0.65
N GLU A 92 29.38 -4.28 0.35
CA GLU A 92 29.38 -3.17 1.29
C GLU A 92 27.97 -2.57 1.40
N PHE A 93 27.65 -2.02 2.57
CA PHE A 93 26.49 -1.18 2.79
C PHE A 93 26.86 0.01 3.68
N VAL A 94 26.03 1.06 3.62
CA VAL A 94 26.25 2.30 4.37
C VAL A 94 25.13 2.45 5.40
N ARG A 95 25.48 2.94 6.59
CA ARG A 95 24.54 3.45 7.59
C ARG A 95 24.78 4.93 7.80
N LEU A 96 23.75 5.73 7.61
CA LEU A 96 23.66 7.14 7.99
C LEU A 96 22.35 7.33 8.75
N HIS A 97 22.38 8.12 9.81
CA HIS A 97 21.18 8.48 10.56
C HIS A 97 20.57 9.77 10.05
N PHE A 98 19.27 9.79 9.93
CA PHE A 98 18.52 10.94 9.45
C PHE A 98 17.52 11.45 10.48
N PRO A 99 17.28 12.78 10.56
CA PRO A 99 16.40 13.36 11.58
C PRO A 99 14.93 12.95 11.45
N TRP A 100 14.54 12.35 10.33
CA TRP A 100 13.19 11.89 10.06
C TRP A 100 12.94 10.45 10.53
N GLU A 101 13.98 9.68 10.82
CA GLU A 101 13.84 8.27 11.20
C GLU A 101 12.99 8.09 12.46
N GLY A 102 12.04 7.14 12.42
CA GLY A 102 11.22 6.76 13.54
C GLY A 102 10.28 7.85 14.06
N ASN A 103 9.98 8.89 13.24
CA ASN A 103 9.07 9.94 13.68
C ASN A 103 7.62 9.44 13.83
N THR A 104 6.84 10.19 14.59
CA THR A 104 5.44 9.86 14.90
C THR A 104 4.43 10.79 14.21
N LEU A 105 4.86 11.54 13.20
CA LEU A 105 4.00 12.46 12.46
C LEU A 105 2.77 11.75 11.90
N GLY A 106 1.60 12.32 12.14
CA GLY A 106 0.33 11.75 11.71
C GLY A 106 -0.12 10.47 12.42
N LEU A 107 0.68 9.93 13.35
CA LEU A 107 0.23 8.87 14.24
C LEU A 107 -0.62 9.49 15.34
N CYS A 108 -1.92 9.29 15.26
CA CYS A 108 -2.81 9.84 16.27
C CYS A 108 -3.95 8.88 16.62
N ASP A 109 -4.39 8.95 17.87
CA ASP A 109 -5.59 8.28 18.38
C ASP A 109 -6.71 9.30 18.60
N LYS A 110 -6.85 10.25 17.67
CA LYS A 110 -7.87 11.31 17.66
C LYS A 110 -8.91 11.03 16.58
N VAL A 111 -10.11 11.52 16.80
CA VAL A 111 -11.18 11.52 15.80
C VAL A 111 -11.32 12.92 15.26
N TYR A 112 -11.02 13.12 13.98
CA TYR A 112 -11.18 14.41 13.31
C TYR A 112 -12.46 14.45 12.48
N PRO A 113 -13.17 15.60 12.41
CA PRO A 113 -14.26 15.78 11.46
C PRO A 113 -13.77 15.49 10.02
N PRO A 114 -14.63 14.91 9.15
CA PRO A 114 -16.06 14.63 9.37
C PRO A 114 -16.35 13.29 10.06
N PHE A 115 -15.33 12.54 10.48
CA PHE A 115 -15.52 11.30 11.23
C PHE A 115 -16.09 11.57 12.62
N GLN A 116 -16.75 10.56 13.18
CA GLN A 116 -17.35 10.60 14.50
C GLN A 116 -16.78 9.46 15.35
N PRO A 117 -16.76 9.62 16.69
CA PRO A 117 -16.35 8.51 17.56
C PRO A 117 -17.16 7.25 17.29
N VAL A 118 -16.44 6.13 17.19
CA VAL A 118 -17.04 4.82 17.02
C VAL A 118 -17.91 4.50 18.25
N LYS A 119 -19.13 4.03 18.00
CA LYS A 119 -20.06 3.55 19.03
C LYS A 119 -20.40 2.10 18.78
N HIS A 120 -20.69 1.36 19.84
CA HIS A 120 -21.26 0.03 19.70
C HIS A 120 -22.41 -0.21 20.70
N SER A 121 -23.35 -1.07 20.31
CA SER A 121 -24.44 -1.55 21.15
C SER A 121 -24.72 -3.01 20.79
N GLY A 122 -24.54 -3.91 21.75
CA GLY A 122 -24.63 -5.34 21.49
C GLY A 122 -23.63 -5.77 20.41
N LYS A 123 -24.11 -6.29 19.28
CA LYS A 123 -23.30 -6.72 18.13
C LYS A 123 -23.19 -5.66 17.03
N THR A 124 -23.69 -4.46 17.26
CA THR A 124 -23.78 -3.40 16.24
C THR A 124 -22.73 -2.33 16.50
N VAL A 125 -21.97 -1.97 15.47
CA VAL A 125 -20.98 -0.88 15.45
C VAL A 125 -21.51 0.24 14.56
N GLU A 126 -21.41 1.48 15.04
CA GLU A 126 -21.81 2.69 14.31
C GLU A 126 -20.59 3.58 14.06
N VAL A 127 -20.45 3.99 12.81
CA VAL A 127 -19.52 5.01 12.33
C VAL A 127 -20.27 6.03 11.48
N VAL A 128 -19.62 7.11 11.06
CA VAL A 128 -20.28 8.11 10.21
C VAL A 128 -20.92 7.45 8.97
N LEU A 129 -22.21 7.73 8.72
CA LEU A 129 -23.03 7.22 7.61
C LEU A 129 -23.25 5.69 7.58
N ARG A 130 -22.66 4.90 8.47
CA ARG A 130 -22.76 3.43 8.39
C ARG A 130 -23.01 2.78 9.75
N ARG A 131 -23.71 1.65 9.67
CA ARG A 131 -23.97 0.74 10.80
C ARG A 131 -23.70 -0.69 10.36
N TYR A 132 -22.92 -1.40 11.15
CA TYR A 132 -22.53 -2.80 10.92
C TYR A 132 -23.03 -3.67 12.06
N THR A 133 -23.84 -4.67 11.78
CA THR A 133 -24.17 -5.72 12.74
C THR A 133 -23.32 -6.94 12.45
N LEU A 134 -22.66 -7.51 13.46
CA LEU A 134 -21.72 -8.62 13.31
C LEU A 134 -22.34 -9.96 13.68
N ASN A 135 -21.99 -11.01 12.93
CA ASN A 135 -22.44 -12.38 13.13
C ASN A 135 -21.40 -13.24 13.88
N ALA A 136 -21.70 -14.52 14.05
CA ALA A 136 -20.83 -15.47 14.77
C ALA A 136 -19.47 -15.72 14.13
N PHE A 137 -19.26 -15.35 12.87
CA PHE A 137 -17.96 -15.41 12.20
C PHE A 137 -17.14 -14.13 12.39
N GLY A 138 -17.66 -13.12 13.10
CA GLY A 138 -17.06 -11.80 13.17
C GLY A 138 -17.14 -11.02 11.86
N LEU A 139 -18.02 -11.43 10.95
CA LEU A 139 -18.35 -10.80 9.67
C LEU A 139 -19.67 -10.05 9.78
N TRP A 140 -20.08 -9.37 8.72
CA TRP A 140 -21.32 -8.60 8.73
C TRP A 140 -22.57 -9.49 8.62
N GLU A 141 -23.43 -9.38 9.58
CA GLU A 141 -24.81 -9.90 9.52
C GLU A 141 -25.68 -8.95 8.72
N ASN A 142 -25.46 -7.62 8.91
CA ASN A 142 -26.13 -6.58 8.16
C ASN A 142 -25.24 -5.34 8.04
N VAL A 143 -25.42 -4.59 6.95
CA VAL A 143 -24.78 -3.31 6.69
C VAL A 143 -25.82 -2.29 6.25
N ILE A 144 -25.93 -1.21 7.01
CA ILE A 144 -26.69 -0.03 6.60
C ILE A 144 -25.69 1.03 6.20
N SER A 145 -25.75 1.51 4.96
CA SER A 145 -24.93 2.60 4.45
C SER A 145 -25.81 3.71 3.87
N ALA A 146 -25.59 4.94 4.31
CA ALA A 146 -26.41 6.10 3.93
C ALA A 146 -27.92 5.80 4.03
N GLY A 147 -28.34 5.14 5.13
CA GLY A 147 -29.73 4.85 5.44
C GLY A 147 -30.37 3.66 4.74
N LYS A 148 -29.61 2.90 3.90
CA LYS A 148 -30.14 1.68 3.23
C LYS A 148 -29.29 0.46 3.53
N GLU A 149 -29.97 -0.68 3.66
CA GLU A 149 -29.31 -1.99 3.78
C GLU A 149 -28.73 -2.42 2.44
N ILE A 150 -27.45 -2.84 2.42
CA ILE A 150 -26.74 -3.28 1.22
C ILE A 150 -26.85 -4.80 1.05
N LEU A 151 -26.76 -5.56 2.15
CA LEU A 151 -26.77 -7.01 2.10
C LEU A 151 -28.19 -7.55 1.88
N GLN A 152 -28.31 -8.61 1.09
CA GLN A 152 -29.53 -9.38 0.91
C GLN A 152 -29.73 -10.41 2.04
N GLY A 153 -28.67 -10.75 2.74
CA GLY A 153 -28.62 -11.66 3.89
C GLY A 153 -27.26 -11.55 4.58
N PRO A 154 -27.01 -12.30 5.65
CA PRO A 154 -25.75 -12.26 6.36
C PRO A 154 -24.59 -12.75 5.48
N MET A 155 -23.41 -12.23 5.70
CA MET A 155 -22.19 -12.87 5.20
C MET A 155 -22.03 -14.22 5.88
N GLU A 156 -21.65 -15.22 5.12
CA GLU A 156 -21.50 -16.60 5.61
C GLU A 156 -20.14 -17.16 5.25
N ILE A 157 -19.66 -18.10 6.03
CA ILE A 157 -18.59 -18.98 5.62
C ILE A 157 -19.22 -20.32 5.22
N LYS A 158 -19.17 -20.58 3.91
CA LYS A 158 -19.68 -21.80 3.30
C LYS A 158 -18.53 -22.73 2.94
N GLY A 159 -18.77 -24.01 2.97
CA GLY A 159 -17.77 -24.98 2.57
C GLY A 159 -18.33 -26.39 2.51
N GLU A 160 -17.55 -27.26 1.88
CA GLU A 160 -17.86 -28.69 1.74
C GLU A 160 -16.64 -29.52 2.12
N THR A 161 -16.90 -30.58 2.86
CA THR A 161 -15.92 -31.61 3.21
C THR A 161 -16.16 -32.87 2.40
N SER A 162 -15.28 -33.86 2.52
CA SER A 162 -15.49 -35.22 1.97
C SER A 162 -16.79 -35.90 2.48
N GLN A 163 -17.37 -35.41 3.58
CA GLN A 163 -18.60 -35.95 4.19
C GLN A 163 -19.84 -35.07 3.96
N GLY A 164 -19.72 -34.01 3.14
CA GLY A 164 -20.78 -33.07 2.79
C GLY A 164 -20.59 -31.67 3.33
N PRO A 165 -21.64 -30.82 3.27
CA PRO A 165 -21.56 -29.41 3.64
C PRO A 165 -21.12 -29.20 5.09
N LEU A 166 -20.31 -28.18 5.35
CA LEU A 166 -19.93 -27.75 6.69
C LEU A 166 -21.16 -27.31 7.49
N LYS A 167 -21.31 -27.87 8.70
CA LYS A 167 -22.37 -27.48 9.64
C LYS A 167 -21.77 -26.76 10.82
N TRP A 168 -22.07 -25.47 10.92
CA TRP A 168 -21.58 -24.62 11.98
C TRP A 168 -22.47 -24.73 13.23
N LYS A 169 -21.83 -24.79 14.40
CA LYS A 169 -22.50 -24.61 15.70
C LYS A 169 -22.63 -23.11 15.96
N THR A 170 -23.57 -22.74 16.84
CA THR A 170 -23.73 -21.36 17.28
C THR A 170 -22.39 -20.83 17.86
N GLY A 171 -21.89 -19.74 17.28
CA GLY A 171 -20.64 -19.16 17.69
C GLY A 171 -20.79 -18.04 18.73
N THR A 172 -19.67 -17.52 19.20
CA THR A 172 -19.58 -16.39 20.13
C THR A 172 -19.09 -15.15 19.42
N VAL A 173 -19.59 -13.99 19.85
CA VAL A 173 -19.17 -12.66 19.36
C VAL A 173 -19.02 -11.73 20.55
N ASN A 174 -17.83 -11.16 20.74
CA ASN A 174 -17.53 -10.20 21.77
C ASN A 174 -17.05 -8.90 21.13
N LEU A 175 -17.68 -7.79 21.47
CA LEU A 175 -17.36 -6.46 20.98
C LEU A 175 -16.87 -5.56 22.11
N THR A 176 -15.81 -4.82 21.82
CA THR A 176 -15.33 -3.69 22.63
C THR A 176 -15.08 -2.50 21.72
N SER A 177 -15.19 -1.26 22.24
CA SER A 177 -14.88 -0.09 21.45
C SER A 177 -14.14 0.98 22.24
N ARG A 178 -13.42 1.79 21.51
CA ARG A 178 -12.84 3.08 21.91
C ARG A 178 -13.25 4.12 20.86
N PRO A 179 -13.06 5.43 21.11
CA PRO A 179 -13.50 6.45 20.16
C PRO A 179 -13.01 6.29 18.72
N THR A 180 -11.82 5.71 18.54
CA THR A 180 -11.20 5.54 17.22
C THR A 180 -11.45 4.19 16.56
N ALA A 181 -11.91 3.18 17.30
CA ALA A 181 -12.13 1.84 16.74
C ALA A 181 -13.03 0.95 17.61
N ALA A 182 -13.66 -0.04 16.98
CA ALA A 182 -14.27 -1.18 17.66
C ALA A 182 -13.51 -2.47 17.31
N GLN A 183 -13.30 -3.33 18.29
CA GLN A 183 -12.71 -4.66 18.13
C GLN A 183 -13.77 -5.73 18.34
N CYS A 184 -13.81 -6.70 17.44
CA CYS A 184 -14.63 -7.89 17.54
C CYS A 184 -13.75 -9.13 17.66
N LEU A 185 -14.07 -9.99 18.62
CA LEU A 185 -13.54 -11.35 18.72
C LEU A 185 -14.69 -12.33 18.52
N ALA A 186 -14.56 -13.22 17.54
CA ALA A 186 -15.58 -14.20 17.21
C ALA A 186 -14.97 -15.59 17.06
N ARG A 187 -15.79 -16.60 17.35
CA ARG A 187 -15.41 -17.99 17.20
C ARG A 187 -16.61 -18.82 16.73
N ALA A 188 -16.42 -19.58 15.67
CA ALA A 188 -17.39 -20.54 15.14
C ALA A 188 -16.74 -21.92 14.98
N GLU A 189 -17.49 -22.97 15.25
CA GLU A 189 -16.99 -24.35 15.23
C GLU A 189 -17.86 -25.26 14.36
N SER A 190 -17.19 -26.13 13.62
CA SER A 190 -17.74 -27.33 13.02
C SER A 190 -16.93 -28.56 13.49
N GLU A 191 -17.30 -29.75 13.10
CA GLU A 191 -16.49 -30.94 13.41
C GLU A 191 -15.14 -30.93 12.69
N ALA A 192 -15.11 -30.44 11.45
CA ALA A 192 -13.93 -30.43 10.57
C ALA A 192 -13.04 -29.21 10.77
N LEU A 193 -13.61 -28.07 11.16
CA LEU A 193 -12.93 -26.76 11.14
C LEU A 193 -13.41 -25.88 12.30
N VAL A 194 -12.46 -25.13 12.89
CA VAL A 194 -12.75 -24.04 13.82
C VAL A 194 -12.25 -22.74 13.17
N ILE A 195 -13.05 -21.69 13.27
CA ILE A 195 -12.70 -20.34 12.81
C ILE A 195 -12.64 -19.42 14.02
N GLU A 196 -11.50 -18.76 14.20
CA GLU A 196 -11.33 -17.69 15.14
C GLU A 196 -11.06 -16.40 14.35
N THR A 197 -11.83 -15.36 14.66
CA THR A 197 -11.75 -14.09 13.93
C THR A 197 -11.51 -12.96 14.91
N ARG A 198 -10.53 -12.12 14.58
CA ARG A 198 -10.32 -10.82 15.19
C ARG A 198 -10.55 -9.75 14.13
N SER A 199 -11.54 -8.90 14.35
CA SER A 199 -11.83 -7.79 13.42
C SER A 199 -11.66 -6.45 14.12
N LEU A 200 -11.10 -5.48 13.40
CA LEU A 200 -10.95 -4.09 13.83
C LEU A 200 -11.72 -3.20 12.87
N ILE A 201 -12.69 -2.45 13.36
CA ILE A 201 -13.47 -1.46 12.59
C ILE A 201 -13.06 -0.07 13.05
N GLU A 202 -12.45 0.71 12.18
CA GLU A 202 -11.97 2.07 12.49
C GLU A 202 -13.02 3.15 12.18
N VAL A 203 -12.73 4.39 12.53
CA VAL A 203 -13.63 5.57 12.39
C VAL A 203 -14.15 5.78 10.97
N ASP A 204 -13.37 5.39 9.96
CA ASP A 204 -13.73 5.45 8.54
C ASP A 204 -14.57 4.23 8.09
N GLY A 205 -14.91 3.34 9.02
CA GLY A 205 -15.67 2.11 8.76
C GLY A 205 -14.88 1.04 8.00
N CYS A 206 -13.59 1.23 7.79
CA CYS A 206 -12.73 0.17 7.29
C CYS A 206 -12.61 -0.94 8.33
N MET A 207 -12.90 -2.16 7.94
CA MET A 207 -12.83 -3.34 8.78
C MET A 207 -11.70 -4.25 8.35
N ARG A 208 -10.68 -4.41 9.20
CA ARG A 208 -9.62 -5.41 9.04
C ARG A 208 -10.04 -6.71 9.72
N VAL A 209 -10.05 -7.79 8.98
CA VAL A 209 -10.41 -9.13 9.45
C VAL A 209 -9.15 -10.00 9.47
N GLU A 210 -8.78 -10.48 10.66
CA GLU A 210 -7.74 -11.49 10.86
C GLU A 210 -8.43 -12.79 11.24
N MET A 211 -8.42 -13.75 10.31
CA MET A 211 -9.12 -15.02 10.45
C MET A 211 -8.12 -16.18 10.58
N ALA A 212 -8.25 -16.97 11.63
CA ALA A 212 -7.50 -18.19 11.80
C ALA A 212 -8.39 -19.40 11.49
N LEU A 213 -7.96 -20.25 10.56
CA LEU A 213 -8.55 -21.54 10.25
C LEU A 213 -7.78 -22.61 11.01
N LEU A 214 -8.40 -23.26 11.98
CA LEU A 214 -7.81 -24.29 12.81
C LEU A 214 -8.42 -25.66 12.49
N PRO A 215 -7.62 -26.75 12.54
CA PRO A 215 -8.18 -28.09 12.46
C PRO A 215 -9.29 -28.30 13.51
N GLY A 216 -10.40 -28.86 13.09
CA GLY A 216 -11.50 -29.23 13.99
C GLY A 216 -11.20 -30.51 14.82
N ARG A 217 -12.16 -30.91 15.65
CA ARG A 217 -12.01 -32.11 16.51
C ARG A 217 -11.90 -33.41 15.69
N LYS A 218 -12.47 -33.44 14.50
CA LYS A 218 -12.39 -34.53 13.53
C LYS A 218 -11.94 -33.97 12.19
N PRO A 219 -10.62 -33.80 11.97
CA PRO A 219 -10.11 -33.30 10.71
C PRO A 219 -10.64 -34.12 9.53
N GLN A 220 -11.13 -33.40 8.53
CA GLN A 220 -11.65 -33.97 7.29
C GLN A 220 -11.03 -33.22 6.12
N GLU A 221 -11.00 -33.85 4.97
CA GLU A 221 -10.66 -33.15 3.74
C GLU A 221 -11.73 -32.09 3.45
N ILE A 222 -11.30 -30.82 3.38
CA ILE A 222 -12.11 -29.69 2.97
C ILE A 222 -11.94 -29.55 1.46
N ARG A 223 -13.02 -29.72 0.71
CA ARG A 223 -13.03 -29.63 -0.76
C ARG A 223 -12.97 -28.17 -1.22
N TRP A 224 -13.75 -27.33 -0.54
CA TRP A 224 -13.73 -25.88 -0.73
C TRP A 224 -14.24 -25.16 0.52
N LEU A 225 -13.81 -23.91 0.66
CA LEU A 225 -14.25 -22.97 1.71
C LEU A 225 -14.28 -21.57 1.14
N ALA A 226 -15.39 -20.85 1.30
CA ALA A 226 -15.55 -19.49 0.80
C ALA A 226 -16.21 -18.57 1.83
N VAL A 227 -15.83 -17.29 1.80
CA VAL A 227 -16.59 -16.19 2.37
C VAL A 227 -17.61 -15.75 1.34
N SER A 228 -18.90 -15.87 1.65
CA SER A 228 -20.04 -15.51 0.80
C SER A 228 -20.61 -14.17 1.21
N ILE A 229 -20.68 -13.21 0.29
CA ILE A 229 -21.19 -11.85 0.49
C ILE A 229 -22.42 -11.64 -0.37
N PRO A 230 -23.64 -11.85 0.15
CA PRO A 230 -24.87 -11.68 -0.61
C PRO A 230 -25.31 -10.23 -0.62
N LEU A 231 -25.37 -9.60 -1.78
CA LEU A 231 -25.76 -8.22 -2.01
C LEU A 231 -27.16 -8.12 -2.61
N LYS A 232 -27.87 -7.04 -2.33
CA LYS A 232 -29.11 -6.69 -3.02
C LYS A 232 -28.80 -6.27 -4.46
N ASP A 233 -29.18 -7.09 -5.44
CA ASP A 233 -28.87 -6.88 -6.85
C ASP A 233 -29.32 -5.51 -7.37
N GLU A 234 -30.45 -5.01 -6.87
CA GLU A 234 -31.00 -3.69 -7.20
C GLU A 234 -30.13 -2.50 -6.78
N LEU A 235 -29.19 -2.71 -5.86
CA LEU A 235 -28.25 -1.68 -5.39
C LEU A 235 -26.86 -1.79 -6.01
N VAL A 236 -26.63 -2.83 -6.82
CA VAL A 236 -25.32 -3.14 -7.38
C VAL A 236 -25.40 -3.14 -8.90
N SER A 237 -25.35 -1.93 -9.47
CA SER A 237 -25.32 -1.74 -10.93
C SER A 237 -23.91 -1.58 -11.50
N LEU A 238 -22.93 -1.29 -10.63
CA LEU A 238 -21.56 -0.96 -10.99
C LEU A 238 -20.56 -1.86 -10.26
N TRP A 239 -19.41 -2.05 -10.86
CA TRP A 239 -18.29 -2.76 -10.27
C TRP A 239 -16.95 -2.12 -10.66
N HIS A 240 -15.97 -2.28 -9.78
CA HIS A 240 -14.58 -1.90 -10.01
C HIS A 240 -13.68 -2.98 -9.41
N VAL A 241 -12.79 -3.52 -10.24
CA VAL A 241 -11.80 -4.52 -9.83
C VAL A 241 -10.42 -3.95 -10.12
N MET A 242 -9.54 -3.95 -9.14
CA MET A 242 -8.20 -3.46 -9.31
C MET A 242 -7.17 -4.58 -9.23
N GLN A 243 -6.23 -4.54 -10.17
CA GLN A 243 -5.01 -5.35 -10.17
C GLN A 243 -3.87 -4.56 -9.50
N SER A 244 -3.09 -5.19 -8.65
CA SER A 244 -1.89 -4.56 -8.11
C SER A 244 -0.90 -4.21 -9.23
N GLY A 245 -0.34 -3.01 -9.16
CA GLY A 245 0.65 -2.53 -10.14
C GLY A 245 0.11 -2.24 -11.54
N SER A 246 -1.20 -2.35 -11.75
CA SER A 246 -1.85 -1.97 -13.00
C SER A 246 -2.61 -0.65 -12.83
N ILE A 247 -2.43 0.27 -13.77
CA ILE A 247 -3.05 1.61 -13.75
C ILE A 247 -3.94 1.88 -14.96
N ARG A 248 -4.12 0.93 -15.89
CA ARG A 248 -4.75 1.25 -17.18
C ARG A 248 -5.87 0.32 -17.62
N HIS A 249 -5.95 -0.87 -17.10
CA HIS A 249 -6.85 -1.91 -17.61
C HIS A 249 -7.59 -2.63 -16.48
N ASN A 250 -7.96 -1.86 -15.45
CA ASN A 250 -8.78 -2.40 -14.39
C ASN A 250 -10.22 -2.54 -14.90
N PRO A 251 -10.84 -3.72 -14.78
CA PRO A 251 -12.24 -3.89 -15.13
C PRO A 251 -13.13 -3.02 -14.27
N THR A 252 -13.84 -2.10 -14.92
CA THR A 252 -14.67 -1.09 -14.27
C THR A 252 -15.87 -0.79 -15.16
N GLY A 253 -17.04 -0.58 -14.57
CA GLY A 253 -18.25 -0.23 -15.30
C GLY A 253 -19.51 -0.90 -14.80
N ALA A 254 -20.44 -1.23 -15.71
CA ALA A 254 -21.67 -1.92 -15.35
C ALA A 254 -21.41 -3.37 -14.95
N VAL A 255 -22.06 -3.84 -13.88
CA VAL A 255 -22.01 -5.26 -13.50
C VAL A 255 -22.56 -6.12 -14.65
N PRO A 256 -21.84 -7.19 -15.06
CA PRO A 256 -22.30 -8.03 -16.15
C PRO A 256 -23.73 -8.58 -15.93
N SER A 257 -24.53 -8.61 -16.99
CA SER A 257 -25.91 -9.08 -16.98
C SER A 257 -25.99 -10.61 -16.96
N GLY A 258 -27.21 -11.16 -16.76
CA GLY A 258 -27.47 -12.61 -16.78
C GLY A 258 -27.72 -13.20 -15.41
N GLN A 259 -27.96 -14.52 -15.38
CA GLN A 259 -28.15 -15.35 -14.17
C GLN A 259 -27.04 -16.41 -14.10
N GLY A 260 -26.79 -16.96 -12.93
CA GLY A 260 -25.65 -17.85 -12.70
C GLY A 260 -24.37 -17.08 -12.45
N VAL A 261 -23.22 -17.63 -12.80
CA VAL A 261 -21.92 -16.95 -12.73
C VAL A 261 -21.91 -15.85 -13.79
N VAL A 262 -21.81 -14.60 -13.34
CA VAL A 262 -21.77 -13.42 -14.22
C VAL A 262 -20.36 -12.89 -14.39
N TRP A 263 -19.45 -13.21 -13.46
CA TRP A 263 -18.03 -12.89 -13.53
C TRP A 263 -17.22 -13.80 -12.61
N GLU A 264 -15.95 -14.02 -12.97
CA GLU A 264 -14.99 -14.74 -12.15
C GLU A 264 -13.55 -14.24 -12.39
N SER A 265 -12.70 -14.33 -11.36
CA SER A 265 -11.37 -13.73 -11.37
C SER A 265 -10.41 -14.31 -12.43
N SER A 266 -10.62 -15.54 -12.89
CA SER A 266 -9.82 -16.14 -13.98
C SER A 266 -10.05 -15.45 -15.33
N GLN A 267 -11.15 -14.71 -15.50
CA GLN A 267 -11.44 -13.93 -16.71
C GLN A 267 -10.72 -12.58 -16.74
N THR A 268 -10.15 -12.18 -15.63
CA THR A 268 -9.48 -10.90 -15.46
C THR A 268 -7.99 -11.15 -15.29
N GLY A 269 -7.16 -10.45 -16.06
CA GLY A 269 -5.73 -10.49 -15.80
C GLY A 269 -5.44 -10.04 -14.38
N ASN A 270 -4.55 -10.72 -13.67
CA ASN A 270 -4.24 -10.49 -12.26
C ASN A 270 -2.96 -9.67 -12.04
N GLY A 271 -2.44 -9.08 -13.12
CA GLY A 271 -1.21 -8.30 -13.06
C GLY A 271 -0.02 -9.17 -12.59
N PRO A 272 0.78 -8.67 -11.64
CA PRO A 272 1.91 -9.42 -11.10
C PRO A 272 1.55 -10.41 -9.98
N MET A 273 0.28 -10.48 -9.53
CA MET A 273 -0.18 -11.53 -8.63
C MET A 273 -0.16 -12.89 -9.32
N LEU A 274 0.26 -13.92 -8.63
CA LEU A 274 0.25 -15.28 -9.12
C LEU A 274 -1.14 -15.93 -8.94
N GLY A 275 -1.51 -16.84 -9.81
CA GLY A 275 -2.82 -17.48 -9.81
C GLY A 275 -3.93 -16.55 -10.31
N THR A 276 -5.13 -16.67 -9.74
CA THR A 276 -6.31 -15.88 -10.13
C THR A 276 -6.75 -14.86 -9.07
N PHE A 277 -5.88 -14.59 -8.10
CA PHE A 277 -6.18 -13.66 -7.01
C PHE A 277 -6.16 -12.21 -7.50
N LEU A 278 -7.18 -11.43 -7.09
CA LEU A 278 -7.26 -9.99 -7.30
C LEU A 278 -7.31 -9.26 -5.95
N PRO A 279 -6.50 -8.23 -5.74
CA PRO A 279 -6.35 -7.63 -4.41
C PRO A 279 -7.51 -6.73 -3.99
N TYR A 280 -8.36 -6.26 -4.92
CA TYR A 280 -9.46 -5.34 -4.61
C TYR A 280 -10.65 -5.56 -5.54
N ILE A 281 -11.84 -5.56 -4.96
CA ILE A 281 -13.14 -5.61 -5.66
C ILE A 281 -14.10 -4.67 -4.94
N TRP A 282 -14.71 -3.74 -5.68
CA TRP A 282 -15.83 -2.95 -5.22
C TRP A 282 -17.08 -3.25 -6.03
N LEU A 283 -18.21 -3.35 -5.35
CA LEU A 283 -19.52 -3.60 -5.93
C LEU A 283 -20.52 -2.61 -5.36
N GLY A 284 -21.29 -1.92 -6.19
CA GLY A 284 -22.23 -0.92 -5.71
C GLY A 284 -23.01 -0.22 -6.80
N GLY A 285 -23.44 0.97 -6.48
CA GLY A 285 -24.07 1.94 -7.37
C GLY A 285 -23.57 3.35 -7.04
N PRO A 286 -24.08 4.40 -7.70
CA PRO A 286 -23.56 5.76 -7.57
C PRO A 286 -23.58 6.32 -6.13
N GLU A 287 -24.46 5.82 -5.28
CA GLU A 287 -24.63 6.34 -3.92
C GLU A 287 -23.94 5.50 -2.84
N ARG A 288 -23.75 4.22 -3.06
CA ARG A 288 -23.27 3.27 -2.05
C ARG A 288 -22.74 1.98 -2.65
N GLY A 289 -21.86 1.33 -1.91
CA GLY A 289 -21.29 0.06 -2.30
C GLY A 289 -20.51 -0.60 -1.18
N LEU A 290 -19.83 -1.67 -1.53
CA LEU A 290 -19.00 -2.46 -0.64
C LEU A 290 -17.71 -2.83 -1.37
N ALA A 291 -16.58 -2.61 -0.71
CA ALA A 291 -15.27 -3.12 -1.12
C ALA A 291 -14.86 -4.31 -0.28
N TRP A 292 -14.29 -5.31 -0.94
CA TRP A 292 -13.46 -6.35 -0.37
C TRP A 292 -12.04 -6.21 -0.89
N PHE A 293 -11.02 -6.42 -0.04
CA PHE A 293 -9.62 -6.32 -0.44
C PHE A 293 -8.69 -7.13 0.46
N ALA A 294 -7.53 -7.52 -0.06
CA ALA A 294 -6.45 -8.13 0.69
C ALA A 294 -5.10 -7.85 0.01
N ASN A 295 -4.01 -7.87 0.79
CA ASN A 295 -2.67 -7.68 0.22
C ASN A 295 -2.25 -8.82 -0.71
N ASN A 296 -2.64 -10.06 -0.38
CA ASN A 296 -2.46 -11.28 -1.18
C ASN A 296 -3.26 -12.45 -0.57
N ASP A 297 -3.05 -13.63 -1.10
CA ASP A 297 -3.70 -14.89 -0.72
C ASP A 297 -2.89 -15.71 0.30
N ARG A 298 -2.06 -15.10 1.11
CA ARG A 298 -1.26 -15.80 2.13
C ARG A 298 -2.15 -16.56 3.10
N GLY A 299 -1.86 -17.84 3.28
CA GLY A 299 -2.65 -18.73 4.13
C GLY A 299 -3.81 -19.44 3.42
N TRP A 300 -4.14 -19.07 2.18
CA TRP A 300 -5.16 -19.75 1.38
C TRP A 300 -4.63 -21.07 0.83
N VAL A 301 -5.55 -21.91 0.30
CA VAL A 301 -5.20 -23.15 -0.40
C VAL A 301 -5.91 -23.15 -1.74
N THR A 302 -5.25 -22.61 -2.74
CA THR A 302 -5.83 -22.32 -4.04
C THR A 302 -5.17 -23.11 -5.17
N ASP A 303 -5.93 -23.33 -6.23
CA ASP A 303 -5.48 -23.82 -7.52
C ASP A 303 -5.38 -22.62 -8.46
N ASP A 304 -4.23 -22.40 -9.06
CA ASP A 304 -3.96 -21.24 -9.94
C ASP A 304 -4.85 -21.19 -11.18
N ASN A 305 -5.46 -22.31 -11.55
CA ASN A 305 -6.36 -22.39 -12.71
C ASN A 305 -7.86 -22.25 -12.34
N ARG A 306 -8.16 -22.07 -11.05
CA ARG A 306 -9.53 -21.89 -10.57
C ARG A 306 -9.73 -20.52 -9.99
N SER A 307 -10.83 -19.89 -10.33
CA SER A 307 -11.18 -18.57 -9.79
C SER A 307 -11.31 -18.58 -8.29
N VAL A 308 -10.63 -17.65 -7.63
CA VAL A 308 -10.73 -17.44 -6.18
C VAL A 308 -11.81 -16.42 -5.83
N GLN A 309 -12.21 -15.56 -6.76
CA GLN A 309 -13.35 -14.65 -6.61
C GLN A 309 -14.38 -14.94 -7.71
N VAL A 310 -15.63 -15.15 -7.31
CA VAL A 310 -16.73 -15.48 -8.24
C VAL A 310 -17.95 -14.65 -7.91
N LEU A 311 -18.53 -14.01 -8.91
CA LEU A 311 -19.75 -13.23 -8.79
C LEU A 311 -20.92 -13.98 -9.43
N THR A 312 -21.91 -14.34 -8.61
CA THR A 312 -23.06 -15.14 -9.03
C THR A 312 -24.36 -14.37 -8.80
N ARG A 313 -25.22 -14.30 -9.83
CA ARG A 313 -26.56 -13.72 -9.70
C ARG A 313 -27.61 -14.81 -9.64
N LYS A 314 -28.45 -14.78 -8.60
CA LYS A 314 -29.59 -15.68 -8.44
C LYS A 314 -30.83 -14.90 -8.01
N GLY A 315 -31.76 -14.73 -8.92
CA GLY A 315 -32.95 -13.90 -8.71
C GLY A 315 -32.56 -12.46 -8.44
N ARG A 316 -32.84 -11.96 -7.23
CA ARG A 316 -32.53 -10.59 -6.76
C ARG A 316 -31.30 -10.52 -5.86
N THR A 317 -30.51 -11.56 -5.82
CA THR A 317 -29.28 -11.64 -5.01
C THR A 317 -28.08 -11.73 -5.92
N LEU A 318 -27.11 -10.82 -5.73
CA LEU A 318 -25.80 -10.88 -6.31
C LEU A 318 -24.82 -11.31 -5.21
N THR A 319 -24.18 -12.46 -5.36
CA THR A 319 -23.28 -13.00 -4.34
C THR A 319 -21.84 -12.96 -4.83
N LEU A 320 -20.95 -12.31 -4.06
CA LEU A 320 -19.51 -12.42 -4.22
C LEU A 320 -19.00 -13.53 -3.30
N ASP A 321 -18.51 -14.62 -3.88
CA ASP A 321 -17.86 -15.71 -3.17
C ASP A 321 -16.33 -15.56 -3.28
N ILE A 322 -15.65 -15.55 -2.11
CA ILE A 322 -14.19 -15.47 -2.00
C ILE A 322 -13.69 -16.83 -1.50
N TYR A 323 -13.11 -17.62 -2.38
CA TYR A 323 -12.65 -18.97 -2.08
C TYR A 323 -11.30 -18.97 -1.38
N LEU A 324 -11.30 -19.17 -0.07
CA LEU A 324 -10.10 -19.33 0.76
C LEU A 324 -9.42 -20.69 0.54
N ILE A 325 -10.24 -21.69 0.19
CA ILE A 325 -9.82 -23.04 -0.21
C ILE A 325 -10.62 -23.41 -1.45
N ASN A 326 -9.97 -23.65 -2.58
CA ASN A 326 -10.58 -24.19 -3.79
C ASN A 326 -9.82 -25.42 -4.35
N ARG A 327 -8.77 -25.85 -3.64
CA ARG A 327 -8.04 -27.10 -3.83
C ARG A 327 -8.23 -27.97 -2.58
N PRO A 328 -8.67 -29.23 -2.69
CA PRO A 328 -8.92 -30.09 -1.53
C PRO A 328 -7.72 -30.20 -0.60
N VAL A 329 -7.96 -30.07 0.70
CA VAL A 329 -6.92 -30.13 1.73
C VAL A 329 -7.46 -30.63 3.07
N THR A 330 -6.67 -31.42 3.80
CA THR A 330 -6.88 -31.66 5.24
C THR A 330 -5.94 -30.74 6.03
N LEU A 331 -6.52 -29.87 6.85
CA LEU A 331 -5.71 -28.94 7.64
C LEU A 331 -5.00 -29.69 8.76
N SER A 332 -3.67 -29.62 8.77
CA SER A 332 -2.79 -30.16 9.83
C SER A 332 -2.26 -29.06 10.77
N ALA A 333 -2.33 -27.80 10.35
CA ALA A 333 -1.87 -26.63 11.11
C ALA A 333 -2.80 -25.43 10.89
N THR A 334 -2.72 -24.46 11.79
CA THR A 334 -3.47 -23.21 11.69
C THR A 334 -3.04 -22.41 10.48
N ARG A 335 -4.00 -21.91 9.71
CA ARG A 335 -3.77 -20.95 8.63
C ARG A 335 -4.33 -19.59 9.01
N LYS A 336 -3.54 -18.53 8.81
CA LYS A 336 -3.94 -17.16 9.08
C LYS A 336 -4.22 -16.44 7.77
N ILE A 337 -5.36 -15.78 7.71
CA ILE A 337 -5.88 -15.07 6.55
C ILE A 337 -6.22 -13.65 6.98
N VAL A 338 -5.83 -12.65 6.17
CA VAL A 338 -6.13 -11.24 6.44
C VAL A 338 -6.80 -10.63 5.23
N PHE A 339 -7.95 -9.98 5.43
CA PHE A 339 -8.63 -9.22 4.39
C PHE A 339 -9.37 -8.01 4.97
N GLY A 340 -9.82 -7.13 4.10
CA GLY A 340 -10.56 -5.93 4.44
C GLY A 340 -11.96 -5.89 3.86
N LEU A 341 -12.83 -5.19 4.57
CA LEU A 341 -14.19 -4.84 4.14
C LEU A 341 -14.42 -3.36 4.41
N GLN A 342 -15.01 -2.66 3.45
CA GLN A 342 -15.38 -1.26 3.64
C GLN A 342 -16.62 -0.92 2.82
N ALA A 343 -17.64 -0.35 3.47
CA ALA A 343 -18.82 0.14 2.76
C ALA A 343 -18.67 1.63 2.41
N SER A 344 -19.13 2.03 1.22
CA SER A 344 -19.22 3.43 0.79
C SER A 344 -20.65 3.98 0.95
N PRO A 345 -20.84 5.33 1.09
CA PRO A 345 -19.80 6.35 1.20
C PRO A 345 -19.08 6.32 2.54
N THR A 346 -17.78 6.67 2.54
CA THR A 346 -16.94 6.60 3.74
C THR A 346 -17.01 7.86 4.60
N LYS A 347 -17.38 8.98 4.01
CA LYS A 347 -17.59 10.29 4.67
C LYS A 347 -18.67 11.08 3.96
N PRO A 348 -19.31 12.08 4.64
CA PRO A 348 -20.31 12.92 3.98
C PRO A 348 -19.67 13.80 2.91
N MET A 349 -20.42 14.06 1.84
CA MET A 349 -20.04 15.04 0.82
C MET A 349 -19.96 16.43 1.44
N PRO A 350 -18.91 17.22 1.20
CA PRO A 350 -18.85 18.61 1.65
C PRO A 350 -20.02 19.43 1.10
N LYS A 351 -20.57 20.34 1.92
CA LYS A 351 -21.76 21.12 1.54
C LYS A 351 -21.60 21.92 0.25
N ASN A 352 -20.38 22.42 -0.01
CA ASN A 352 -20.07 23.30 -1.14
C ASN A 352 -19.18 22.62 -2.18
N TRP A 353 -19.21 21.31 -2.30
CA TRP A 353 -18.31 20.59 -3.20
C TRP A 353 -18.41 21.03 -4.68
N ARG A 354 -19.60 21.49 -5.14
CA ARG A 354 -19.80 22.03 -6.48
C ARG A 354 -19.21 23.43 -6.71
N LEU A 355 -18.88 24.15 -5.64
CA LEU A 355 -18.25 25.45 -5.69
C LEU A 355 -16.72 25.37 -5.57
N ALA A 356 -16.17 24.16 -5.64
CA ALA A 356 -14.75 23.89 -5.58
C ALA A 356 -13.98 24.30 -6.86
N GLU A 357 -14.62 25.01 -7.80
CA GLU A 357 -13.99 25.57 -9.01
C GLU A 357 -12.74 26.40 -8.71
N ASP A 358 -12.65 26.92 -7.50
CA ASP A 358 -11.53 27.71 -7.03
C ASP A 358 -10.37 26.90 -6.41
N ILE A 359 -10.50 25.57 -6.32
CA ILE A 359 -9.41 24.74 -5.82
C ILE A 359 -8.44 24.46 -6.97
N PRO A 360 -7.23 25.03 -6.94
CA PRO A 360 -6.28 24.81 -8.02
C PRO A 360 -5.68 23.40 -7.93
N MET A 361 -6.27 22.49 -8.65
CA MET A 361 -5.77 21.11 -8.71
C MET A 361 -4.42 20.99 -9.39
N HIS A 362 -4.06 21.93 -10.27
CA HIS A 362 -2.84 21.88 -11.05
C HIS A 362 -1.98 23.14 -11.02
N GLY A 363 -2.55 24.27 -10.66
CA GLY A 363 -1.87 25.55 -10.83
C GLY A 363 -0.64 25.75 -9.96
N GLY A 364 -0.54 25.08 -8.84
CA GLY A 364 0.63 25.10 -7.97
C GLY A 364 1.54 23.91 -8.20
N SER A 365 1.01 22.77 -8.60
CA SER A 365 1.77 21.54 -8.72
C SER A 365 2.84 21.60 -9.80
N ASN A 366 2.50 22.12 -10.95
CA ASN A 366 3.44 22.19 -12.09
C ASN A 366 4.65 23.09 -11.83
N GLY A 367 4.51 24.11 -10.99
CA GLY A 367 5.61 24.98 -10.62
C GLY A 367 6.59 24.41 -9.61
N TYR A 368 6.21 23.37 -8.90
CA TYR A 368 7.01 22.78 -7.80
C TYR A 368 7.57 21.41 -8.13
N TRP A 369 7.43 21.00 -9.35
CA TRP A 369 7.87 19.71 -9.84
C TRP A 369 9.38 19.57 -9.79
N GLY A 370 10.05 19.47 -8.86
CA GLY A 370 11.49 19.47 -8.64
C GLY A 370 11.88 19.86 -7.22
N ILE A 371 10.87 20.25 -6.40
CA ILE A 371 11.07 20.57 -4.99
C ILE A 371 10.66 19.41 -4.10
N ILE A 372 10.37 18.28 -4.71
CA ILE A 372 9.86 17.08 -4.10
C ILE A 372 10.97 16.37 -3.32
N PRO A 373 10.62 15.54 -2.33
CA PRO A 373 11.60 14.83 -1.51
C PRO A 373 12.67 14.06 -2.30
N HIS A 374 12.33 13.51 -3.46
CA HIS A 374 13.30 12.77 -4.26
C HIS A 374 14.42 13.63 -4.87
N PHE A 375 14.25 14.95 -4.97
CA PHE A 375 15.34 15.86 -5.35
C PHE A 375 16.11 16.42 -4.16
N ALA A 376 15.53 16.38 -2.98
CA ALA A 376 16.14 16.95 -1.78
C ALA A 376 17.32 16.12 -1.25
N GLY A 377 17.40 14.85 -1.63
CA GLY A 377 18.34 13.92 -1.04
C GLY A 377 19.78 14.08 -1.49
N LYS A 378 20.03 14.43 -2.75
CA LYS A 378 21.37 14.57 -3.32
C LYS A 378 22.25 15.59 -2.58
N TYR A 379 21.63 16.60 -1.99
CA TYR A 379 22.31 17.69 -1.31
C TYR A 379 21.71 17.93 0.07
N PRO A 380 22.06 17.14 1.10
CA PRO A 380 21.46 17.27 2.43
C PRO A 380 21.57 18.65 3.04
N ALA A 381 22.68 19.35 2.79
CA ALA A 381 22.88 20.73 3.22
C ALA A 381 21.92 21.73 2.53
N ASP A 382 21.31 21.33 1.43
CA ASP A 382 20.38 22.13 0.66
C ASP A 382 18.91 21.90 1.04
N ARG A 383 18.63 21.14 2.10
CA ARG A 383 17.29 20.95 2.66
C ARG A 383 16.84 22.16 3.46
N ASP A 384 17.03 23.33 2.92
CA ASP A 384 16.41 24.51 3.48
C ASP A 384 15.00 24.67 2.86
N TYR A 385 14.04 24.99 3.69
CA TYR A 385 12.68 25.27 3.27
C TYR A 385 12.45 26.77 3.07
N THR A 386 13.50 27.56 2.81
CA THR A 386 13.40 29.00 2.54
C THR A 386 12.50 29.29 1.34
N PHE A 387 12.46 28.37 0.37
CA PHE A 387 11.50 28.47 -0.73
C PHE A 387 10.04 28.40 -0.25
N ALA A 388 9.72 27.54 0.70
CA ALA A 388 8.38 27.45 1.30
C ALA A 388 8.03 28.73 2.07
N ASP A 389 9.01 29.34 2.73
CA ASP A 389 8.83 30.62 3.44
C ASP A 389 8.59 31.76 2.46
N GLU A 390 9.32 31.83 1.36
CA GLU A 390 9.09 32.81 0.29
C GLU A 390 7.73 32.62 -0.41
N LEU A 391 7.28 31.38 -0.60
CA LEU A 391 5.92 31.10 -1.08
C LEU A 391 4.86 31.64 -0.11
N LEU A 392 5.04 31.46 1.18
CA LEU A 392 4.12 31.97 2.20
C LEU A 392 4.07 33.51 2.17
N ILE A 393 5.23 34.17 2.03
CA ILE A 393 5.33 35.62 1.87
C ILE A 393 4.61 36.06 0.59
N ALA A 394 4.84 35.39 -0.54
CA ALA A 394 4.17 35.68 -1.80
C ALA A 394 2.64 35.57 -1.70
N ARG A 395 2.13 34.55 -1.01
CA ARG A 395 0.70 34.38 -0.74
C ARG A 395 0.10 35.51 0.09
N LYS A 396 0.83 35.97 1.13
CA LYS A 396 0.38 37.05 2.03
C LYS A 396 0.42 38.42 1.39
N THR A 397 1.42 38.68 0.57
CA THR A 397 1.70 40.01 0.00
C THR A 397 1.19 40.20 -1.42
N GLY A 398 0.88 39.13 -2.14
CA GLY A 398 0.61 39.12 -3.58
C GLY A 398 1.83 39.48 -4.43
N ARG A 399 3.06 39.42 -3.88
CA ARG A 399 4.30 39.78 -4.57
C ARG A 399 5.33 38.67 -4.44
N VAL A 400 5.96 38.33 -5.56
CA VAL A 400 7.05 37.35 -5.62
C VAL A 400 8.39 38.07 -5.51
N ASN A 401 9.29 37.59 -4.66
CA ASN A 401 10.68 38.04 -4.60
C ASN A 401 11.45 37.48 -5.79
N GLN A 402 11.50 38.24 -6.88
CA GLN A 402 12.12 37.81 -8.14
C GLN A 402 13.63 37.55 -8.00
N LYS A 403 14.33 38.30 -7.16
CA LYS A 403 15.76 38.09 -6.91
C LYS A 403 15.97 36.71 -6.23
N PHE A 404 15.25 36.45 -5.14
CA PHE A 404 15.32 35.17 -4.46
C PHE A 404 15.01 34.01 -5.42
N LEU A 405 13.90 34.12 -6.16
CA LEU A 405 13.47 33.07 -7.06
C LEU A 405 14.53 32.74 -8.12
N LYS A 406 15.13 33.78 -8.72
CA LYS A 406 16.20 33.61 -9.71
C LYS A 406 17.41 32.91 -9.09
N GLU A 407 17.88 33.38 -7.95
CA GLU A 407 19.04 32.80 -7.26
C GLU A 407 18.75 31.35 -6.82
N TRP A 408 17.54 31.08 -6.30
CA TRP A 408 17.12 29.73 -5.88
C TRP A 408 17.09 28.76 -7.06
N VAL A 409 16.45 29.16 -8.18
CA VAL A 409 16.39 28.34 -9.39
C VAL A 409 17.80 28.05 -9.93
N GLU A 410 18.63 29.05 -10.03
CA GLU A 410 19.98 28.90 -10.55
C GLU A 410 20.87 28.02 -9.68
N ASN A 411 20.76 28.14 -8.36
CA ASN A 411 21.61 27.40 -7.43
C ASN A 411 21.10 26.00 -7.12
N LYS A 412 19.80 25.79 -7.07
CA LYS A 412 19.19 24.52 -6.66
C LYS A 412 18.79 23.63 -7.85
N ILE A 413 17.96 24.13 -8.74
CA ILE A 413 17.44 23.33 -9.86
C ILE A 413 18.56 22.94 -10.83
N LYS A 414 19.46 23.85 -11.19
CA LYS A 414 20.59 23.52 -12.08
C LYS A 414 21.48 22.43 -11.49
N ARG A 415 21.73 22.45 -10.19
CA ARG A 415 22.49 21.38 -9.52
C ARG A 415 21.77 20.04 -9.57
N ILE A 416 20.46 20.04 -9.28
CA ILE A 416 19.66 18.82 -9.17
C ILE A 416 19.55 18.12 -10.54
N ILE A 417 19.44 18.89 -11.60
CA ILE A 417 19.28 18.36 -12.97
C ILE A 417 20.55 18.54 -13.82
N ALA A 418 21.72 18.66 -13.21
CA ALA A 418 23.01 18.80 -13.91
C ALA A 418 23.27 17.68 -14.92
N ASP A 419 22.76 16.47 -14.63
CA ASP A 419 22.86 15.31 -15.51
C ASP A 419 21.88 15.38 -16.71
N ASN A 420 20.99 16.38 -16.74
CA ASN A 420 20.03 16.57 -17.81
C ASN A 420 19.82 18.07 -18.15
N PRO A 421 20.85 18.72 -18.71
CA PRO A 421 20.89 20.18 -18.93
C PRO A 421 19.76 20.68 -19.85
N GLU A 422 19.25 19.84 -20.75
CA GLU A 422 18.17 20.19 -21.67
C GLU A 422 16.85 20.51 -20.96
N GLN A 423 16.63 19.93 -19.77
CA GLN A 423 15.43 20.17 -18.98
C GLN A 423 15.51 21.37 -18.04
N VAL A 424 16.68 22.00 -17.90
CA VAL A 424 16.88 23.10 -16.94
C VAL A 424 15.99 24.28 -17.24
N GLU A 425 15.95 24.70 -18.52
CA GLU A 425 15.17 25.88 -18.93
C GLU A 425 13.67 25.66 -18.75
N ASP A 426 13.18 24.50 -19.14
CA ASP A 426 11.76 24.14 -19.00
C ASP A 426 11.33 24.09 -17.53
N ARG A 427 12.08 23.42 -16.68
CA ARG A 427 11.82 23.38 -15.23
C ARG A 427 11.91 24.75 -14.57
N THR A 428 12.86 25.57 -14.98
CA THR A 428 12.98 26.96 -14.52
C THR A 428 11.70 27.74 -14.83
N ARG A 429 11.19 27.61 -16.05
CA ARG A 429 9.92 28.24 -16.49
C ARG A 429 8.74 27.80 -15.64
N HIS A 430 8.63 26.51 -15.35
CA HIS A 430 7.56 25.96 -14.52
C HIS A 430 7.59 26.51 -13.09
N VAL A 431 8.77 26.62 -12.48
CA VAL A 431 8.91 27.19 -11.13
C VAL A 431 8.49 28.67 -11.11
N TYR A 432 8.90 29.46 -12.09
CA TYR A 432 8.48 30.87 -12.20
C TYR A 432 6.97 30.99 -12.38
N SER A 433 6.38 30.18 -13.25
CA SER A 433 4.93 30.18 -13.49
C SER A 433 4.17 29.80 -12.21
N GLY A 434 4.62 28.78 -11.49
CA GLY A 434 4.01 28.35 -10.26
C GLY A 434 4.03 29.41 -9.16
N MET A 435 5.18 30.05 -8.92
CA MET A 435 5.30 31.14 -7.95
C MET A 435 4.35 32.29 -8.25
N ASN A 436 4.31 32.73 -9.51
CA ASN A 436 3.40 33.80 -9.93
C ASN A 436 1.94 33.40 -9.73
N SER A 437 1.57 32.17 -10.08
CA SER A 437 0.21 31.67 -9.87
C SER A 437 -0.20 31.70 -8.39
N ILE A 438 0.69 31.29 -7.47
CA ILE A 438 0.41 31.31 -6.03
C ILE A 438 0.26 32.74 -5.50
N SER A 439 1.09 33.67 -5.90
CA SER A 439 1.00 35.05 -5.45
C SER A 439 -0.36 35.71 -5.76
N HIS A 440 -0.99 35.32 -6.87
CA HIS A 440 -2.29 35.84 -7.29
C HIS A 440 -3.49 35.17 -6.62
N ARG A 441 -3.28 34.02 -5.95
CA ARG A 441 -4.40 33.24 -5.37
C ARG A 441 -4.71 33.54 -3.91
N GLY A 442 -3.87 34.31 -3.24
CA GLY A 442 -4.13 34.75 -1.86
C GLY A 442 -4.38 33.59 -0.89
N LYS A 443 -5.53 33.62 -0.20
CA LYS A 443 -5.92 32.61 0.81
C LYS A 443 -6.52 31.33 0.25
N LYS A 444 -6.60 31.14 -1.06
CA LYS A 444 -7.13 29.89 -1.65
C LYS A 444 -6.20 28.73 -1.34
N PRO A 445 -6.73 27.48 -1.25
CA PRO A 445 -5.87 26.29 -1.08
C PRO A 445 -4.80 26.22 -2.16
N GLN A 446 -3.59 25.81 -1.77
CA GLN A 446 -2.46 25.58 -2.68
C GLN A 446 -1.89 24.20 -2.40
N LEU A 447 -1.61 23.42 -3.45
CA LEU A 447 -1.10 22.06 -3.33
C LEU A 447 0.33 21.99 -3.86
N ILE A 448 1.19 21.30 -3.14
CA ILE A 448 2.52 20.92 -3.59
C ILE A 448 2.43 19.54 -4.24
N TYR A 449 3.00 19.41 -5.43
CA TYR A 449 3.14 18.12 -6.10
C TYR A 449 4.08 17.22 -5.29
N PHE A 450 3.62 16.03 -5.00
CA PHE A 450 4.32 15.05 -4.18
C PHE A 450 4.29 13.69 -4.89
N GLU A 451 5.44 13.31 -5.48
CA GLU A 451 5.60 12.01 -6.12
C GLU A 451 5.84 10.94 -5.04
N GLU A 452 4.99 9.92 -5.03
CA GLU A 452 5.01 8.92 -3.97
C GLU A 452 5.78 7.64 -4.33
N HIS A 453 6.11 7.45 -5.61
CA HIS A 453 6.68 6.20 -6.10
C HIS A 453 8.10 6.32 -6.64
N ALA A 454 8.71 7.48 -6.53
CA ALA A 454 10.04 7.72 -7.04
C ALA A 454 10.92 8.43 -6.03
N GLN A 455 12.17 8.01 -5.96
CA GLN A 455 13.19 8.62 -5.10
C GLN A 455 14.47 8.85 -5.91
N ASP A 456 15.14 9.97 -5.68
CA ASP A 456 16.43 10.25 -6.31
C ASP A 456 17.47 9.21 -5.86
N ILE A 457 18.00 8.47 -6.83
CA ILE A 457 18.98 7.41 -6.57
C ILE A 457 20.34 7.93 -6.07
N THR A 458 20.59 9.21 -6.20
CA THR A 458 21.82 9.84 -5.71
C THR A 458 21.65 10.44 -4.33
N SER A 459 20.46 10.32 -3.74
CA SER A 459 20.22 10.81 -2.39
C SER A 459 20.89 9.90 -1.36
N PRO A 460 21.41 10.46 -0.26
CA PRO A 460 21.96 9.66 0.82
C PRO A 460 20.92 8.76 1.47
N GLU A 461 19.65 9.15 1.45
CA GLU A 461 18.55 8.29 1.92
C GLU A 461 18.38 7.07 1.04
N TRP A 462 18.42 7.23 -0.30
CA TRP A 462 18.35 6.10 -1.21
C TRP A 462 19.54 5.16 -1.02
N GLU A 463 20.74 5.71 -0.86
CA GLU A 463 21.94 4.91 -0.62
C GLU A 463 21.77 3.99 0.59
N VAL A 464 21.16 4.49 1.67
CA VAL A 464 20.95 3.74 2.92
C VAL A 464 19.72 2.84 2.88
N PHE A 465 18.60 3.33 2.33
CA PHE A 465 17.28 2.67 2.45
C PHE A 465 16.80 1.96 1.18
N GLN A 466 17.59 1.92 0.10
CA GLN A 466 17.15 1.34 -1.17
C GLN A 466 16.64 -0.11 -1.07
N ASP A 467 17.20 -0.90 -0.16
CA ASP A 467 16.81 -2.30 0.05
C ASP A 467 15.47 -2.42 0.82
N GLU A 468 15.13 -1.42 1.64
CA GLU A 468 13.81 -1.33 2.28
C GLU A 468 12.75 -0.77 1.33
N TRP A 469 13.09 0.28 0.60
CA TRP A 469 12.14 1.03 -0.22
C TRP A 469 11.94 0.41 -1.60
N GLY A 470 12.89 -0.39 -2.08
CA GLY A 470 12.81 -1.04 -3.38
C GLY A 470 11.64 -2.03 -3.48
N LEU A 471 11.06 -2.13 -4.69
CA LEU A 471 9.92 -3.02 -4.96
C LEU A 471 10.28 -4.50 -4.87
N LYS A 472 11.53 -4.83 -5.18
CA LYS A 472 12.04 -6.20 -5.25
C LYS A 472 13.25 -6.38 -4.36
N GLN A 473 13.36 -7.56 -3.80
CA GLN A 473 14.51 -7.96 -3.02
C GLN A 473 15.61 -8.55 -3.94
N TYR A 474 16.87 -8.28 -3.63
CA TYR A 474 18.08 -8.83 -4.32
C TYR A 474 18.16 -8.58 -5.84
N THR A 475 17.43 -7.65 -6.38
CA THR A 475 17.50 -7.33 -7.80
C THR A 475 18.33 -6.08 -8.06
N GLU A 476 18.83 -5.96 -9.31
CA GLU A 476 19.33 -4.67 -9.78
C GLU A 476 18.24 -3.61 -9.63
N ARG A 477 18.66 -2.42 -9.24
CA ARG A 477 17.81 -1.26 -8.92
C ARG A 477 16.75 -1.07 -10.00
N ALA A 478 15.49 -1.14 -9.61
CA ALA A 478 14.38 -0.86 -10.50
C ALA A 478 14.36 0.66 -10.78
N TRP A 479 14.85 1.07 -11.94
CA TRP A 479 14.79 2.43 -12.41
C TRP A 479 13.34 2.79 -12.76
N SER A 480 12.92 3.98 -12.40
CA SER A 480 11.69 4.53 -12.94
C SER A 480 11.88 4.83 -14.43
N ARG A 481 11.07 4.21 -15.29
CA ARG A 481 11.08 4.50 -16.72
C ARG A 481 10.54 5.90 -17.05
N GLN A 482 9.74 6.47 -16.16
CA GLN A 482 9.08 7.76 -16.37
C GLN A 482 9.94 8.94 -15.92
N GLN A 483 10.87 8.72 -14.98
CA GLN A 483 11.71 9.78 -14.41
C GLN A 483 13.17 9.32 -14.37
N PRO A 484 14.00 9.71 -15.34
CA PRO A 484 15.44 9.39 -15.34
C PRO A 484 16.11 9.86 -14.05
N GLY A 485 17.01 9.04 -13.51
CA GLY A 485 17.71 9.33 -12.26
C GLY A 485 16.91 9.05 -10.98
N THR A 486 15.72 8.42 -11.08
CA THR A 486 14.95 8.02 -9.91
C THR A 486 14.83 6.50 -9.80
N GLY A 487 14.85 6.00 -8.57
CA GLY A 487 14.54 4.62 -8.23
C GLY A 487 13.05 4.46 -7.89
N ALA A 488 12.48 3.33 -8.30
CA ALA A 488 11.12 3.01 -7.91
C ALA A 488 11.08 2.65 -6.42
N ALA A 489 10.29 3.39 -5.65
CA ALA A 489 10.11 3.20 -4.21
C ALA A 489 8.72 2.68 -3.87
N ILE A 490 8.57 2.09 -2.70
CA ILE A 490 7.29 1.63 -2.15
C ILE A 490 6.87 2.51 -0.97
N ASN A 491 5.78 3.24 -1.12
CA ASN A 491 5.20 4.07 -0.07
C ASN A 491 4.52 3.25 1.05
N GLY A 492 4.37 1.94 0.88
CA GLY A 492 3.95 1.01 1.92
C GLY A 492 5.00 0.78 3.01
N CYS A 493 6.29 1.04 2.75
CA CYS A 493 7.34 0.86 3.75
C CYS A 493 7.27 1.92 4.85
N ARG A 494 7.36 1.50 6.11
CA ARG A 494 7.24 2.42 7.26
C ARG A 494 8.30 3.51 7.26
N SER A 495 9.55 3.19 6.99
CA SER A 495 10.63 4.19 6.94
C SER A 495 10.44 5.19 5.80
N TYR A 496 9.93 4.75 4.64
CA TYR A 496 9.56 5.67 3.57
C TYR A 496 8.41 6.60 3.98
N GLN A 497 7.41 6.10 4.70
CA GLN A 497 6.33 6.93 5.26
C GLN A 497 6.89 7.99 6.22
N ASP A 498 7.79 7.59 7.10
CA ASP A 498 8.41 8.52 8.06
C ASP A 498 9.21 9.62 7.34
N PHE A 499 9.95 9.27 6.29
CA PHE A 499 10.64 10.21 5.41
C PHE A 499 9.65 11.16 4.70
N ALA A 500 8.66 10.61 4.03
CA ALA A 500 7.68 11.39 3.26
C ALA A 500 6.86 12.34 4.15
N LEU A 501 6.40 11.86 5.30
CA LEU A 501 5.62 12.67 6.24
C LEU A 501 6.44 13.78 6.90
N TRP A 502 7.74 13.54 7.14
CA TRP A 502 8.63 14.59 7.64
C TRP A 502 8.76 15.74 6.61
N HIS A 503 8.88 15.43 5.33
CA HIS A 503 8.87 16.44 4.26
C HIS A 503 7.49 17.10 4.11
N ALA A 504 6.40 16.32 4.13
CA ALA A 504 5.04 16.86 4.07
C ALA A 504 4.77 17.85 5.21
N PHE A 505 5.25 17.57 6.43
CA PHE A 505 5.14 18.47 7.58
C PHE A 505 5.78 19.84 7.30
N GLN A 506 6.95 19.88 6.65
CA GLN A 506 7.62 21.13 6.33
C GLN A 506 6.77 22.04 5.42
N TRP A 507 6.00 21.45 4.52
CA TRP A 507 5.08 22.18 3.64
C TRP A 507 3.77 22.53 4.31
N MET A 508 3.13 21.54 4.96
CA MET A 508 1.82 21.71 5.60
C MET A 508 1.87 22.73 6.75
N SER A 509 2.93 22.74 7.55
CA SER A 509 3.11 23.73 8.63
C SER A 509 3.22 25.16 8.13
N ARG A 510 3.52 25.33 6.84
CA ARG A 510 3.59 26.62 6.12
C ARG A 510 2.34 26.92 5.30
N GLY A 511 1.28 26.15 5.46
CA GLY A 511 -0.01 26.39 4.80
C GLY A 511 -0.12 25.90 3.37
N LEU A 512 0.67 24.91 2.98
CA LEU A 512 0.64 24.28 1.66
C LEU A 512 0.12 22.87 1.78
N GLY A 513 -0.97 22.52 1.08
CA GLY A 513 -1.51 21.18 0.99
C GLY A 513 -0.70 20.28 0.05
N MET A 514 -1.13 19.04 -0.10
CA MET A 514 -0.40 18.03 -0.87
C MET A 514 -1.22 17.55 -2.08
N TYR A 515 -0.57 17.46 -3.23
CA TYR A 515 -1.06 16.72 -4.38
C TYR A 515 -0.21 15.46 -4.51
N CYS A 516 -0.77 14.34 -4.08
CA CYS A 516 -0.11 13.04 -4.10
C CYS A 516 -0.34 12.38 -5.46
N ASP A 517 0.73 12.26 -6.25
CA ASP A 517 0.67 11.60 -7.55
C ASP A 517 1.00 10.11 -7.44
N ASN A 518 0.49 9.33 -8.40
CA ASN A 518 0.72 7.89 -8.49
C ASN A 518 0.26 7.11 -7.23
N THR A 519 -0.89 7.45 -6.69
CA THR A 519 -1.41 6.94 -5.40
C THR A 519 -2.14 5.60 -5.56
N TYR A 520 -1.63 4.65 -6.31
CA TYR A 520 -2.23 3.33 -6.51
C TYR A 520 -1.41 2.23 -5.84
N PRO A 521 -2.02 1.08 -5.46
CA PRO A 521 -1.30 -0.06 -4.91
C PRO A 521 -0.23 -0.59 -5.85
N ARG A 522 0.94 -0.88 -5.29
CA ARG A 522 2.08 -1.46 -6.02
C ARG A 522 2.50 -2.78 -5.40
N ASN A 523 3.09 -3.62 -6.22
CA ASN A 523 3.65 -4.86 -5.74
C ASN A 523 4.91 -4.67 -4.95
N TRP A 524 4.93 -5.26 -3.79
CA TRP A 524 6.14 -5.38 -2.97
C TRP A 524 6.50 -6.84 -2.81
N GLU A 525 7.67 -7.22 -3.33
CA GLU A 525 8.16 -8.60 -3.33
C GLU A 525 9.13 -8.89 -2.16
N ASN A 526 9.31 -7.95 -1.23
CA ASN A 526 10.20 -8.12 -0.09
C ASN A 526 9.54 -8.99 0.99
N VAL A 527 9.92 -10.26 1.05
CA VAL A 527 9.35 -11.23 2.00
C VAL A 527 9.71 -10.99 3.48
N HIS A 528 10.69 -10.13 3.75
CA HIS A 528 11.12 -9.80 5.12
C HIS A 528 10.41 -8.58 5.70
N LEU A 529 9.87 -7.71 4.86
CA LEU A 529 9.28 -6.43 5.27
C LEU A 529 7.80 -6.29 4.94
N SER A 530 7.27 -7.13 4.05
CA SER A 530 5.88 -7.09 3.62
C SER A 530 5.13 -8.41 3.89
N ASP A 531 3.87 -8.46 3.48
CA ASP A 531 3.08 -9.69 3.47
C ASP A 531 3.44 -10.64 2.30
N ALA A 532 4.38 -10.27 1.42
CA ALA A 532 4.86 -11.16 0.37
C ALA A 532 5.40 -12.47 0.95
N TYR A 533 5.26 -13.56 0.22
CA TYR A 533 5.70 -14.86 0.70
C TYR A 533 6.21 -15.76 -0.43
N VAL A 534 7.08 -16.69 -0.10
CA VAL A 534 7.55 -17.73 -1.03
C VAL A 534 6.53 -18.85 -1.05
N ARG A 535 6.03 -19.19 -2.22
CA ARG A 535 5.10 -20.28 -2.48
C ARG A 535 5.80 -21.64 -2.48
N GLU A 536 5.02 -22.73 -2.49
CA GLU A 536 5.53 -24.11 -2.56
C GLU A 536 6.38 -24.39 -3.82
N ASP A 537 6.10 -23.67 -4.93
CA ASP A 537 6.85 -23.75 -6.19
C ASP A 537 8.12 -22.89 -6.21
N GLY A 538 8.42 -22.17 -5.13
CA GLY A 538 9.57 -21.29 -4.99
C GLY A 538 9.38 -19.90 -5.58
N GLN A 539 8.23 -19.57 -6.18
CA GLN A 539 7.93 -18.24 -6.67
C GLN A 539 7.48 -17.33 -5.53
N VAL A 540 7.73 -16.02 -5.66
CA VAL A 540 7.28 -15.02 -4.69
C VAL A 540 5.90 -14.53 -5.07
N GLN A 541 4.90 -14.74 -4.19
CA GLN A 541 3.64 -14.04 -4.26
C GLN A 541 3.82 -12.64 -3.66
N PRO A 542 3.65 -11.56 -4.43
CA PRO A 542 3.86 -10.22 -3.92
C PRO A 542 2.74 -9.78 -2.96
N SER A 543 3.01 -8.68 -2.25
CA SER A 543 2.00 -7.92 -1.50
C SER A 543 1.49 -6.75 -2.33
N ALA A 544 0.18 -6.52 -2.39
CA ALA A 544 -0.41 -5.32 -2.99
C ALA A 544 -0.26 -4.07 -2.12
N CYS A 545 0.17 -4.22 -0.89
CA CYS A 545 0.40 -3.14 0.07
C CYS A 545 -0.80 -2.20 0.32
N ILE A 546 -2.03 -2.68 0.18
CA ILE A 546 -3.23 -1.84 0.37
C ILE A 546 -3.34 -1.34 1.82
N TRP A 547 -3.01 -2.20 2.81
CA TRP A 547 -3.04 -1.81 4.22
C TRP A 547 -2.01 -0.74 4.56
N GLU A 548 -0.82 -0.89 4.03
CA GLU A 548 0.30 0.01 4.25
C GLU A 548 0.07 1.35 3.55
N LEU A 549 -0.46 1.31 2.32
CA LEU A 549 -0.84 2.49 1.56
C LEU A 549 -1.98 3.26 2.27
N ARG A 550 -3.00 2.53 2.77
CA ARG A 550 -4.07 3.13 3.58
C ARG A 550 -3.51 3.83 4.82
N GLU A 551 -2.60 3.17 5.55
CA GLU A 551 -2.00 3.75 6.76
C GLU A 551 -1.17 5.01 6.43
N TYR A 552 -0.41 5.00 5.35
CA TYR A 552 0.33 6.15 4.87
C TYR A 552 -0.60 7.35 4.61
N HIS A 553 -1.69 7.13 3.87
CA HIS A 553 -2.64 8.21 3.57
C HIS A 553 -3.45 8.65 4.79
N ARG A 554 -3.76 7.73 5.71
CA ARG A 554 -4.37 8.07 7.00
C ARG A 554 -3.45 8.95 7.84
N ARG A 555 -2.18 8.60 7.97
CA ARG A 555 -1.17 9.40 8.67
C ARG A 555 -1.01 10.78 8.05
N MET A 556 -0.91 10.87 6.74
CA MET A 556 -0.79 12.14 6.03
C MET A 556 -2.03 13.03 6.25
N TRP A 557 -3.22 12.45 6.22
CA TRP A 557 -4.46 13.18 6.50
C TRP A 557 -4.52 13.65 7.96
N CYS A 558 -4.15 12.81 8.93
CA CYS A 558 -4.06 13.21 10.34
C CYS A 558 -3.04 14.35 10.52
N LEU A 559 -1.88 14.27 9.88
CA LEU A 559 -0.87 15.33 9.89
C LEU A 559 -1.43 16.64 9.32
N GLN A 560 -2.19 16.57 8.22
CA GLN A 560 -2.88 17.73 7.66
C GLN A 560 -3.81 18.38 8.68
N GLN A 561 -4.63 17.58 9.41
CA GLN A 561 -5.53 18.10 10.43
C GLN A 561 -4.76 18.73 11.60
N ASP A 562 -3.66 18.14 12.04
CA ASP A 562 -2.80 18.70 13.08
C ASP A 562 -2.13 20.00 12.60
N CYS A 563 -1.69 20.09 11.35
CA CYS A 563 -1.07 21.29 10.79
C CYS A 563 -2.08 22.42 10.51
N GLN A 564 -3.37 22.14 10.34
CA GLN A 564 -4.36 23.17 10.04
C GLN A 564 -4.45 24.26 11.13
N VAL A 565 -4.10 23.92 12.37
CA VAL A 565 -4.05 24.90 13.48
C VAL A 565 -2.82 25.81 13.44
N LEU A 566 -1.79 25.45 12.65
CA LEU A 566 -0.55 26.21 12.53
C LEU A 566 -0.61 27.27 11.44
N THR A 567 -1.66 27.27 10.62
CA THR A 567 -1.77 28.16 9.46
C THR A 567 -3.17 28.71 9.28
N GLU A 568 -3.28 29.94 8.76
CA GLU A 568 -4.54 30.57 8.34
C GLU A 568 -5.02 30.09 6.95
N PHE A 569 -4.18 29.37 6.21
CA PHE A 569 -4.50 28.88 4.88
C PHE A 569 -5.16 27.50 4.96
N PRO A 570 -6.23 27.25 4.19
CA PRO A 570 -6.86 25.94 4.16
C PRO A 570 -5.91 24.92 3.56
N LEU A 571 -5.73 23.80 4.25
CA LEU A 571 -4.95 22.66 3.79
C LEU A 571 -5.89 21.66 3.16
N LEU A 572 -5.53 21.16 1.98
CA LEU A 572 -6.21 20.09 1.29
C LEU A 572 -5.21 19.04 0.84
N LYS A 573 -5.70 17.82 0.67
CA LYS A 573 -4.96 16.69 0.12
C LYS A 573 -5.70 16.16 -1.10
N SER A 574 -5.04 16.18 -2.24
CA SER A 574 -5.47 15.52 -3.47
C SER A 574 -4.70 14.24 -3.67
N VAL A 575 -5.36 13.21 -4.18
CA VAL A 575 -4.74 11.95 -4.61
C VAL A 575 -5.03 11.72 -6.09
N HIS A 576 -4.02 11.24 -6.82
CA HIS A 576 -4.15 10.86 -8.21
C HIS A 576 -3.98 9.34 -8.33
N MET A 577 -5.10 8.65 -8.50
CA MET A 577 -5.16 7.19 -8.44
C MET A 577 -4.94 6.49 -9.78
N THR A 578 -5.07 7.21 -10.89
CA THR A 578 -4.82 6.73 -12.27
C THR A 578 -5.53 5.40 -12.57
N ASN A 579 -6.86 5.38 -12.48
CA ASN A 579 -7.72 4.20 -12.66
C ASN A 579 -7.49 3.08 -11.61
N GLY A 580 -6.92 3.43 -10.49
CA GLY A 580 -6.69 2.53 -9.36
C GLY A 580 -7.44 2.97 -8.11
N ASN A 581 -8.60 3.61 -8.27
CA ASN A 581 -9.38 4.17 -7.17
C ASN A 581 -9.82 3.10 -6.18
N ILE A 582 -9.36 3.20 -4.93
CA ILE A 582 -9.71 2.25 -3.88
C ILE A 582 -10.18 2.97 -2.61
N LEU A 583 -11.30 2.50 -2.04
CA LEU A 583 -11.91 3.12 -0.85
C LEU A 583 -10.93 3.29 0.33
N PRO A 584 -10.07 2.32 0.66
CA PRO A 584 -9.13 2.45 1.77
C PRO A 584 -8.21 3.67 1.69
N VAL A 585 -7.95 4.18 0.49
CA VAL A 585 -7.08 5.32 0.22
C VAL A 585 -7.87 6.61 0.05
N VAL A 586 -8.88 6.64 -0.83
CA VAL A 586 -9.66 7.87 -1.12
C VAL A 586 -10.44 8.37 0.08
N THR A 587 -10.73 7.50 1.03
CA THR A 587 -11.30 7.88 2.33
C THR A 587 -10.49 8.99 3.01
N TRP A 588 -9.19 8.99 2.86
CA TRP A 588 -8.24 9.90 3.50
C TRP A 588 -7.76 11.04 2.58
N ALA A 589 -8.48 11.29 1.50
CA ALA A 589 -8.25 12.42 0.59
C ALA A 589 -9.42 13.40 0.62
N ASP A 590 -9.16 14.68 0.35
CA ASP A 590 -10.19 15.70 0.15
C ASP A 590 -10.67 15.72 -1.29
N ILE A 591 -9.75 15.42 -2.22
CA ILE A 591 -9.98 15.41 -3.67
C ILE A 591 -9.38 14.13 -4.24
N SER A 592 -10.12 13.45 -5.10
CA SER A 592 -9.60 12.37 -5.96
C SER A 592 -9.56 12.84 -7.39
N LEU A 593 -8.44 12.61 -8.06
CA LEU A 593 -8.26 12.79 -9.49
C LEU A 593 -8.02 11.42 -10.10
N ASP A 594 -8.69 11.10 -11.18
CA ASP A 594 -8.57 9.81 -11.86
C ASP A 594 -8.64 9.95 -13.38
N ASN A 595 -8.59 8.83 -14.11
CA ASN A 595 -8.85 8.74 -15.56
C ASN A 595 -7.86 9.48 -16.49
N GLU A 596 -6.64 9.80 -16.05
CA GLU A 596 -5.68 10.54 -16.87
C GLU A 596 -5.31 9.83 -18.18
N TRP A 597 -5.25 8.52 -18.16
CA TRP A 597 -4.63 7.75 -19.25
C TRP A 597 -5.55 7.40 -20.41
N ALA A 598 -6.86 7.42 -20.25
CA ALA A 598 -7.79 7.08 -21.32
C ALA A 598 -7.81 8.10 -22.46
N TRP A 599 -7.44 9.35 -22.18
CA TRP A 599 -7.35 10.41 -23.18
C TRP A 599 -6.17 10.27 -24.15
N LYS A 600 -5.10 9.57 -23.76
CA LYS A 600 -3.87 9.48 -24.56
C LYS A 600 -3.90 8.46 -25.68
N ASN A 601 -4.84 7.53 -25.65
CA ASN A 601 -4.89 6.42 -26.60
C ASN A 601 -5.91 6.64 -27.76
N GLY A 602 -6.64 7.77 -27.80
CA GLY A 602 -7.65 8.05 -28.83
C GLY A 602 -8.85 7.09 -28.78
N GLU A 603 -9.04 6.40 -27.68
CA GLU A 603 -10.18 5.52 -27.45
C GLU A 603 -11.45 6.34 -27.24
N GLU A 604 -12.61 5.72 -27.47
CA GLU A 604 -13.92 6.34 -27.30
C GLU A 604 -14.08 6.95 -25.89
N PRO A 605 -14.89 8.00 -25.76
CA PRO A 605 -15.13 8.62 -24.44
C PRO A 605 -15.59 7.55 -23.45
N PHE A 606 -15.12 7.65 -22.19
CA PHE A 606 -15.49 6.73 -21.12
C PHE A 606 -17.00 6.53 -21.07
N PRO A 607 -17.49 5.30 -21.02
CA PRO A 607 -18.88 5.05 -20.68
C PRO A 607 -19.21 5.70 -19.33
N PRO A 608 -20.41 6.28 -19.16
CA PRO A 608 -20.82 6.89 -17.89
C PRO A 608 -20.66 5.95 -16.69
N GLU A 609 -20.82 4.65 -16.90
CA GLU A 609 -20.69 3.61 -15.89
C GLU A 609 -19.28 3.51 -15.34
N VAL A 610 -18.24 3.73 -16.17
CA VAL A 610 -16.85 3.75 -15.73
C VAL A 610 -16.60 4.96 -14.81
N LEU A 611 -17.02 6.16 -15.24
CA LEU A 611 -16.89 7.38 -14.45
C LEU A 611 -17.64 7.32 -13.12
N LEU A 612 -18.73 6.55 -13.05
CA LEU A 612 -19.52 6.39 -11.83
C LEU A 612 -18.98 5.30 -10.89
N ALA A 613 -18.23 4.34 -11.41
CA ALA A 613 -17.67 3.23 -10.65
C ALA A 613 -16.31 3.57 -10.02
N GLU A 614 -15.54 4.44 -10.67
CA GLU A 614 -14.28 5.00 -10.18
C GLU A 614 -14.51 6.32 -9.44
#